data_1bc1c5f7f6471006d198be622b76a3be
#
_entry.id   1bc1c5f7f6471006d198be622b76a3be
#
_cell.length_a   1.000
_cell.length_b   1.000
_cell.length_c   1.000
_cell.angle_alpha   90.00
_cell.angle_beta   90.00
_cell.angle_gamma   90.00
#
_symmetry.space_group_name_H-M   'P 1'
#
loop_
_entity.id
_entity.type
_entity.pdbx_description
1 polymer ?
#
loop_
_entity_poly.entity_id
_entity_poly.type
_entity_poly.pdbx_seq_one_letter_code
_entity_poly.pdbx_strand_id
1 'polypeptide(L)' 'MKRGHVLASIITIGDELLIGQTIDTNSAFMAQELNKIGVWVHRRLAVGDVWKDITQSLDEESRLSDI' A
#
# COMPACT_ATOMS: atom_id res chain seq x y z
N MET A 1 -9.59 -17.91 -6.92
CA MET A 1 -10.62 -17.14 -6.24
C MET A 1 -11.19 -16.09 -7.16
N LYS A 2 -12.49 -15.94 -7.16
CA LYS A 2 -13.16 -14.95 -7.99
C LYS A 2 -13.03 -13.56 -7.37
N ARG A 3 -12.59 -12.62 -8.18
CA ARG A 3 -12.41 -11.24 -7.75
C ARG A 3 -13.69 -10.45 -8.04
N GLY A 4 -14.29 -9.85 -7.01
CA GLY A 4 -15.46 -8.99 -7.16
C GLY A 4 -15.15 -7.51 -7.08
N HIS A 5 -13.88 -7.13 -6.89
CA HIS A 5 -13.47 -5.76 -6.62
C HIS A 5 -12.25 -5.36 -7.43
N VAL A 6 -12.07 -4.04 -7.56
CA VAL A 6 -10.78 -3.50 -7.95
C VAL A 6 -9.85 -3.64 -6.75
N LEU A 7 -8.67 -4.20 -6.95
CA LEU A 7 -7.68 -4.39 -5.91
C LEU A 7 -6.67 -3.25 -5.90
N ALA A 8 -6.35 -2.77 -4.72
CA ALA A 8 -5.39 -1.68 -4.55
C ALA A 8 -4.32 -2.06 -3.53
N SER A 9 -3.13 -1.50 -3.72
CA SER A 9 -2.04 -1.57 -2.76
C SER A 9 -1.67 -0.15 -2.36
N ILE A 10 -1.28 0.02 -1.10
CA ILE A 10 -0.76 1.29 -0.61
C ILE A 10 0.67 1.07 -0.18
N ILE A 11 1.59 1.87 -0.73
CA ILE A 11 3.00 1.84 -0.35
C ILE A 11 3.32 3.17 0.31
N THR A 12 3.79 3.10 1.55
CA THR A 12 4.27 4.29 2.25
C THR A 12 5.80 4.25 2.29
N ILE A 13 6.40 5.40 2.06
CA ILE A 13 7.86 5.51 1.95
C ILE A 13 8.36 6.40 3.08
N GLY A 14 9.27 5.87 3.88
CA GLY A 14 9.85 6.63 4.97
C GLY A 14 10.46 5.71 6.00
N ASP A 15 11.70 5.99 6.38
CA ASP A 15 12.41 5.15 7.36
C ASP A 15 11.71 5.20 8.72
N GLU A 16 11.14 6.33 9.10
CA GLU A 16 10.43 6.49 10.36
C GLU A 16 9.21 5.58 10.46
N LEU A 17 8.54 5.32 9.34
CA LEU A 17 7.40 4.42 9.29
C LEU A 17 7.85 2.96 9.36
N LEU A 18 8.95 2.65 8.68
CA LEU A 18 9.48 1.30 8.62
C LEU A 18 9.96 0.81 9.98
N ILE A 19 10.62 1.67 10.73
CA ILE A 19 11.15 1.31 12.05
C ILE A 19 10.17 1.57 13.19
N GLY A 20 8.96 2.03 12.88
CA GLY A 20 7.93 2.20 13.89
C GLY A 20 8.02 3.48 14.70
N GLN A 21 8.79 4.47 14.28
CA GLN A 21 8.86 5.76 14.98
C GLN A 21 7.57 6.55 14.87
N THR A 22 6.82 6.32 13.80
CA THR A 22 5.58 7.02 13.52
C THR A 22 4.52 6.00 13.15
N ILE A 23 3.30 6.23 13.61
CA ILE A 23 2.17 5.38 13.25
C ILE A 23 1.60 5.89 11.92
N ASP A 24 1.42 4.97 10.97
CA ASP A 24 0.89 5.31 9.65
C ASP A 24 -0.64 5.34 9.70
N THR A 25 -1.19 6.44 10.20
CA THR A 25 -2.64 6.65 10.24
C THR A 25 -3.19 7.04 8.89
N ASN A 26 -2.37 7.63 8.02
CA ASN A 26 -2.80 8.07 6.70
C ASN A 26 -3.17 6.91 5.79
N SER A 27 -2.35 5.86 5.76
CA SER A 27 -2.68 4.70 4.91
C SER A 27 -3.89 3.95 5.43
N ALA A 28 -4.08 3.91 6.74
CA ALA A 28 -5.28 3.32 7.34
C ALA A 28 -6.54 4.09 6.92
N PHE A 29 -6.48 5.42 6.97
CA PHE A 29 -7.59 6.27 6.53
C PHE A 29 -7.88 6.09 5.04
N MET A 30 -6.84 6.08 4.21
CA MET A 30 -6.97 5.87 2.77
C MET A 30 -7.63 4.52 2.46
N ALA A 31 -7.22 3.48 3.17
CA ALA A 31 -7.80 2.15 2.97
C ALA A 31 -9.30 2.15 3.27
N GLN A 32 -9.70 2.80 4.36
CA GLN A 32 -11.12 2.89 4.72
C GLN A 32 -11.92 3.64 3.68
N GLU A 33 -11.39 4.77 3.19
CA GLU A 33 -12.09 5.58 2.18
C GLU A 33 -12.19 4.86 0.85
N LEU A 34 -11.15 4.16 0.44
CA LEU A 34 -11.17 3.38 -0.80
C LEU A 34 -12.17 2.23 -0.71
N ASN A 35 -12.24 1.56 0.43
CA ASN A 35 -13.19 0.48 0.62
C ASN A 35 -14.64 0.97 0.48
N LYS A 36 -14.93 2.19 0.90
CA LYS A 36 -16.27 2.75 0.80
C LYS A 36 -16.75 2.91 -0.64
N ILE A 37 -15.84 3.12 -1.57
CA ILE A 37 -16.17 3.30 -2.98
C ILE A 37 -15.94 2.03 -3.81
N GLY A 38 -15.75 0.89 -3.15
CA GLY A 38 -15.65 -0.39 -3.83
C GLY A 38 -14.24 -0.79 -4.26
N VAL A 39 -13.22 -0.06 -3.82
CA VAL A 39 -11.82 -0.42 -4.06
C VAL A 39 -11.31 -1.17 -2.84
N TRP A 40 -10.91 -2.40 -3.06
CA TRP A 40 -10.44 -3.26 -1.97
C TRP A 40 -8.93 -3.12 -1.78
N VAL A 41 -8.53 -2.57 -0.64
CA VAL A 41 -7.10 -2.46 -0.30
C VAL A 41 -6.68 -3.78 0.33
N HIS A 42 -5.96 -4.58 -0.43
CA HIS A 42 -5.57 -5.90 0.05
C HIS A 42 -4.15 -5.96 0.58
N ARG A 43 -3.35 -4.92 0.35
CA ARG A 43 -1.98 -4.85 0.85
C ARG A 43 -1.60 -3.42 1.22
N ARG A 44 -0.93 -3.29 2.35
CA ARG A 44 -0.31 -2.05 2.78
C ARG A 44 1.12 -2.37 3.19
N LEU A 45 2.09 -1.64 2.62
CA LEU A 45 3.50 -1.86 2.92
C LEU A 45 4.18 -0.55 3.27
N ALA A 46 5.18 -0.66 4.15
CA ALA A 46 6.09 0.43 4.43
C ALA A 46 7.46 0.04 3.90
N VAL A 47 8.11 0.96 3.19
CA VAL A 47 9.46 0.74 2.68
C VAL A 47 10.34 1.92 3.07
N GLY A 48 11.63 1.65 3.23
CA GLY A 48 12.59 2.70 3.51
C GLY A 48 12.81 3.60 2.30
N ASP A 49 13.40 4.75 2.53
CA ASP A 49 13.69 5.72 1.47
C ASP A 49 14.97 5.32 0.73
N VAL A 50 14.91 4.16 0.08
CA VAL A 50 15.98 3.60 -0.74
C VAL A 50 15.41 3.31 -2.11
N TRP A 51 16.02 3.85 -3.13
CA TRP A 51 15.52 3.73 -4.51
C TRP A 51 15.23 2.28 -4.92
N LYS A 52 16.15 1.37 -4.60
CA LYS A 52 16.00 -0.04 -4.94
C LYS A 52 14.74 -0.64 -4.32
N ASP A 53 14.50 -0.35 -3.04
CA ASP A 53 13.33 -0.90 -2.33
C ASP A 53 12.04 -0.30 -2.86
N ILE A 54 12.05 0.98 -3.17
CA ILE A 54 10.88 1.68 -3.72
C ILE A 54 10.51 1.09 -5.08
N THR A 55 11.48 0.96 -5.99
CA THR A 55 11.20 0.45 -7.33
C THR A 55 10.80 -1.00 -7.32
N GLN A 56 11.42 -1.81 -6.46
CA GLN A 56 11.06 -3.21 -6.32
C GLN A 56 9.63 -3.37 -5.80
N SER A 57 9.25 -2.60 -4.80
CA SER A 57 7.90 -2.64 -4.24
C SER A 57 6.86 -2.24 -5.27
N LEU A 58 7.12 -1.18 -6.03
CA LEU A 58 6.21 -0.73 -7.10
C LEU A 58 6.04 -1.82 -8.16
N ASP A 59 7.12 -2.47 -8.56
CA ASP A 59 7.06 -3.53 -9.55
C ASP A 59 6.23 -4.71 -9.04
N GLU A 60 6.49 -5.15 -7.83
CA GLU A 60 5.77 -6.29 -7.25
C GLU A 60 4.28 -5.98 -7.07
N GLU A 61 3.94 -4.81 -6.50
CA GLU A 61 2.56 -4.46 -6.23
C GLU A 61 1.78 -4.20 -7.50
N SER A 62 2.42 -3.69 -8.55
CA SER A 62 1.75 -3.48 -9.83
C SER A 62 1.30 -4.78 -10.48
N ARG A 63 1.92 -5.89 -10.14
CA ARG A 63 1.51 -7.21 -10.63
C ARG A 63 0.37 -7.81 -9.82
N LEU A 64 0.25 -7.42 -8.56
CA LEU A 64 -0.73 -7.98 -7.62
C LEU A 64 -2.00 -7.15 -7.53
N SER A 65 -1.95 -5.90 -7.92
CA SER A 65 -3.02 -4.94 -7.73
C SER A 65 -3.35 -4.21 -9.02
N ASP A 66 -4.58 -3.72 -9.10
CA ASP A 66 -5.04 -2.91 -10.23
C ASP A 66 -4.60 -1.45 -10.06
N ILE A 67 -4.48 -1.02 -8.82
CA ILE A 67 -4.11 0.34 -8.46
C ILE A 67 -2.99 0.29 -7.43
#